data_79652b133e0e03e7864f80283a017232
#
_entry.id   79652b133e0e03e7864f80283a017232
#
_cell.length_a   1.000
_cell.length_b   1.000
_cell.length_c   1.000
_cell.angle_alpha   90.00
_cell.angle_beta   90.00
_cell.angle_gamma   90.00
#
_symmetry.space_group_name_H-M   'P 1'
#
loop_
_entity.id
_entity.type
_entity.pdbx_description
1 polymer ?
#
loop_
_entity_poly.entity_id
_entity_poly.type
_entity_poly.pdbx_seq_one_letter_code
_entity_poly.pdbx_strand_id
1 'polypeptide(L)'
;RIEIKSRPLLTEKGSKRKETVIGRNSGKYDGIPHEGFYTQEQIKEVIAYAADQHITIIPEIDLPGHMQAALHAYPELGCTGGPYEVWTQWGVSDNVLCAGNDEVLKFIEDVFAEIVELFPSEYIHVGGDECPKTRWQECPKCQARIKALGIKGDSKHTAEEYLQSFIINHAEKFLNSKGRQMIGWDETLEGGLAPNATVMSWRGEGGGIEATKQKHDVIMSPNTYLYFD
;
A
#
# COMPACT_ATOMS: atom_id res chain seq x y z
N ARG A 1 10.79 -6.25 4.70
CA ARG A 1 10.74 -6.23 3.23
C ARG A 1 10.66 -7.67 2.71
N ILE A 2 9.98 -7.86 1.58
CA ILE A 2 9.91 -9.13 0.85
C ILE A 2 10.73 -8.96 -0.43
N GLU A 3 11.53 -9.95 -0.77
CA GLU A 3 12.26 -9.98 -2.03
C GLU A 3 11.29 -10.06 -3.22
N ILE A 4 11.46 -9.14 -4.17
CA ILE A 4 10.77 -9.14 -5.47
C ILE A 4 11.86 -9.21 -6.55
N LYS A 5 12.00 -10.37 -7.18
CA LYS A 5 13.13 -10.66 -8.10
C LYS A 5 13.10 -9.80 -9.37
N SER A 6 11.91 -9.47 -9.86
CA SER A 6 11.72 -8.55 -10.99
C SER A 6 12.06 -7.09 -10.65
N ARG A 7 12.12 -6.76 -9.36
CA ARG A 7 12.38 -5.40 -8.86
C ARG A 7 13.47 -5.41 -7.77
N PRO A 8 14.72 -5.82 -8.10
CA PRO A 8 15.77 -6.11 -7.11
C PRO A 8 16.16 -4.91 -6.23
N LEU A 9 16.06 -3.68 -6.75
CA LEU A 9 16.41 -2.49 -5.96
C LEU A 9 15.50 -2.30 -4.75
N LEU A 10 14.31 -2.93 -4.69
CA LEU A 10 13.45 -2.89 -3.51
C LEU A 10 14.13 -3.48 -2.27
N THR A 11 15.01 -4.46 -2.46
CA THR A 11 15.82 -5.04 -1.37
C THR A 11 17.22 -4.49 -1.33
N GLU A 12 17.88 -4.28 -2.46
CA GLU A 12 19.26 -3.76 -2.51
C GLU A 12 19.39 -2.34 -1.91
N LYS A 13 18.38 -1.48 -2.13
CA LYS A 13 18.33 -0.10 -1.65
C LYS A 13 17.21 0.12 -0.64
N GLY A 14 15.98 -0.28 -0.98
CA GLY A 14 14.78 0.00 -0.19
C GLY A 14 14.72 -0.71 1.17
N SER A 15 15.53 -1.74 1.40
CA SER A 15 15.61 -2.44 2.68
C SER A 15 16.50 -1.78 3.72
N LYS A 16 17.15 -0.67 3.38
CA LYS A 16 18.18 -0.04 4.22
C LYS A 16 17.76 1.36 4.63
N ARG A 17 17.90 1.69 5.92
CA ARG A 17 17.74 3.05 6.43
C ARG A 17 18.97 3.45 7.24
N LYS A 18 19.32 4.73 7.20
CA LYS A 18 20.54 5.25 7.83
C LYS A 18 20.49 5.28 9.36
N GLU A 19 19.29 5.38 9.93
CA GLU A 19 19.06 5.54 11.36
C GLU A 19 17.60 5.24 11.70
N THR A 20 17.29 5.11 12.98
CA THR A 20 15.93 4.93 13.49
C THR A 20 15.57 6.05 14.45
N VAL A 21 14.34 6.59 14.35
CA VAL A 21 13.82 7.57 15.29
C VAL A 21 13.66 6.94 16.68
N ILE A 22 14.05 7.69 17.73
CA ILE A 22 13.93 7.26 19.12
C ILE A 22 12.68 7.92 19.72
N GLY A 23 11.61 7.15 19.85
CA GLY A 23 10.33 7.62 20.39
C GLY A 23 9.52 8.46 19.41
N ARG A 24 8.23 8.59 19.72
CA ARG A 24 7.24 9.27 18.87
C ARG A 24 7.52 10.76 18.76
N ASN A 25 7.62 11.27 17.54
CA ASN A 25 7.80 12.70 17.22
C ASN A 25 8.95 13.40 17.96
N SER A 26 9.96 12.66 18.41
CA SER A 26 11.05 13.21 19.23
C SER A 26 12.05 14.06 18.46
N GLY A 27 12.16 13.85 17.15
CA GLY A 27 13.24 14.41 16.31
C GLY A 27 14.64 13.90 16.66
N LYS A 28 14.74 12.86 17.52
CA LYS A 28 16.00 12.23 17.92
C LYS A 28 16.17 10.92 17.21
N TYR A 29 17.38 10.59 16.82
CA TYR A 29 17.72 9.40 16.06
C TYR A 29 18.86 8.64 16.74
N ASP A 30 18.92 7.33 16.56
CA ASP A 30 19.98 6.48 17.11
C ASP A 30 21.30 6.55 16.32
N GLY A 31 21.28 7.06 15.10
CA GLY A 31 22.43 7.12 14.21
C GLY A 31 22.94 5.74 13.79
N ILE A 32 22.14 4.67 13.99
CA ILE A 32 22.54 3.30 13.68
C ILE A 32 21.87 2.84 12.39
N PRO A 33 22.62 2.51 11.33
CA PRO A 33 22.05 1.93 10.11
C PRO A 33 21.30 0.63 10.42
N HIS A 34 20.13 0.47 9.82
CA HIS A 34 19.32 -0.73 9.93
C HIS A 34 18.95 -1.25 8.54
N GLU A 35 19.12 -2.55 8.31
CA GLU A 35 18.74 -3.20 7.07
C GLU A 35 18.21 -4.61 7.31
N GLY A 36 17.39 -5.10 6.38
CA GLY A 36 16.88 -6.46 6.41
C GLY A 36 15.72 -6.67 5.44
N PHE A 37 15.66 -7.88 4.92
CA PHE A 37 14.53 -8.37 4.12
C PHE A 37 14.46 -9.89 4.24
N TYR A 38 13.32 -10.44 3.84
CA TYR A 38 13.14 -11.87 3.70
C TYR A 38 13.32 -12.28 2.24
N THR A 39 14.13 -13.30 1.98
CA THR A 39 14.18 -13.95 0.66
C THR A 39 12.88 -14.70 0.40
N GLN A 40 12.58 -15.00 -0.85
CA GLN A 40 11.39 -15.79 -1.18
C GLN A 40 11.45 -17.20 -0.57
N GLU A 41 12.64 -17.78 -0.45
CA GLU A 41 12.86 -19.06 0.21
C GLU A 41 12.51 -19.00 1.70
N GLN A 42 12.97 -17.97 2.41
CA GLN A 42 12.61 -17.76 3.83
C GLN A 42 11.10 -17.54 4.01
N ILE A 43 10.46 -16.81 3.09
CA ILE A 43 8.99 -16.64 3.12
C ILE A 43 8.28 -17.99 2.94
N LYS A 44 8.74 -18.84 2.01
CA LYS A 44 8.18 -20.20 1.85
C LYS A 44 8.30 -21.06 3.10
N GLU A 45 9.44 -20.97 3.79
CA GLU A 45 9.63 -21.67 5.09
C GLU A 45 8.62 -21.18 6.14
N VAL A 46 8.42 -19.85 6.23
CA VAL A 46 7.44 -19.26 7.16
C VAL A 46 6.02 -19.68 6.81
N ILE A 47 5.66 -19.68 5.51
CA ILE A 47 4.34 -20.12 5.04
C ILE A 47 4.11 -21.59 5.37
N ALA A 48 5.09 -22.46 5.13
CA ALA A 48 4.99 -23.89 5.44
C ALA A 48 4.82 -24.12 6.94
N TYR A 49 5.62 -23.44 7.77
CA TYR A 49 5.50 -23.52 9.23
C TYR A 49 4.12 -23.07 9.73
N ALA A 50 3.61 -21.95 9.18
CA ALA A 50 2.28 -21.44 9.53
C ALA A 50 1.17 -22.43 9.13
N ALA A 51 1.29 -23.04 7.94
CA ALA A 51 0.34 -24.04 7.46
C ALA A 51 0.27 -25.28 8.38
N ASP A 52 1.41 -25.74 8.88
CA ASP A 52 1.48 -26.82 9.87
C ASP A 52 0.76 -26.46 11.18
N GLN A 53 0.62 -25.18 11.48
CA GLN A 53 -0.13 -24.66 12.63
C GLN A 53 -1.57 -24.27 12.27
N HIS A 54 -2.05 -24.58 11.07
CA HIS A 54 -3.36 -24.16 10.55
C HIS A 54 -3.56 -22.63 10.50
N ILE A 55 -2.47 -21.88 10.23
CA ILE A 55 -2.48 -20.43 10.08
C ILE A 55 -2.26 -20.07 8.61
N THR A 56 -3.13 -19.25 8.05
CA THR A 56 -2.93 -18.66 6.72
C THR A 56 -2.23 -17.31 6.86
N ILE A 57 -1.12 -17.13 6.14
CA ILE A 57 -0.44 -15.84 6.06
C ILE A 57 -1.01 -15.05 4.91
N ILE A 58 -1.56 -13.88 5.20
CA ILE A 58 -2.03 -12.91 4.21
C ILE A 58 -0.93 -11.86 4.05
N PRO A 59 -0.32 -11.71 2.86
CA PRO A 59 0.68 -10.66 2.63
C PRO A 59 0.01 -9.32 2.47
N GLU A 60 0.69 -8.25 2.91
CA GLU A 60 0.32 -6.87 2.65
C GLU A 60 1.40 -6.17 1.83
N ILE A 61 0.98 -5.59 0.71
CA ILE A 61 1.77 -4.66 -0.10
C ILE A 61 1.00 -3.35 -0.12
N ASP A 62 1.37 -2.48 0.79
CA ASP A 62 0.67 -1.21 0.98
C ASP A 62 0.94 -0.24 -0.17
N LEU A 63 -0.13 0.33 -0.72
CA LEU A 63 -0.11 1.31 -1.82
C LEU A 63 -1.37 2.21 -1.78
N PRO A 64 -1.34 3.39 -2.37
CA PRO A 64 -0.21 4.06 -2.99
C PRO A 64 0.62 4.92 -2.02
N GLY A 65 0.20 5.01 -0.75
CA GLY A 65 0.93 5.57 0.38
C GLY A 65 2.02 4.61 0.88
N HIS A 66 2.74 5.01 1.93
CA HIS A 66 3.77 4.20 2.61
C HIS A 66 4.87 3.61 1.71
N MET A 67 5.01 4.14 0.49
CA MET A 67 5.91 3.66 -0.55
C MET A 67 7.28 4.36 -0.60
N GLN A 68 7.63 5.14 0.44
CA GLN A 68 8.87 5.92 0.48
C GLN A 68 10.14 5.08 0.21
N ALA A 69 10.20 3.84 0.72
CA ALA A 69 11.32 2.95 0.48
C ALA A 69 11.38 2.44 -0.98
N ALA A 70 10.22 2.20 -1.59
CA ALA A 70 10.14 1.86 -3.01
C ALA A 70 10.53 3.07 -3.89
N LEU A 71 10.11 4.27 -3.51
CA LEU A 71 10.50 5.51 -4.20
C LEU A 71 11.99 5.82 -4.07
N HIS A 72 12.64 5.47 -2.94
CA HIS A 72 14.10 5.55 -2.84
C HIS A 72 14.78 4.61 -3.84
N ALA A 73 14.24 3.41 -4.05
CA ALA A 73 14.76 2.42 -4.98
C ALA A 73 14.48 2.77 -6.45
N TYR A 74 13.29 3.30 -6.73
CA TYR A 74 12.77 3.63 -8.07
C TYR A 74 12.15 5.03 -8.05
N PRO A 75 12.96 6.09 -8.05
CA PRO A 75 12.47 7.47 -7.87
C PRO A 75 11.54 7.95 -8.99
N GLU A 76 11.62 7.35 -10.16
CA GLU A 76 10.73 7.63 -11.30
C GLU A 76 9.26 7.28 -11.05
N LEU A 77 8.99 6.42 -10.04
CA LEU A 77 7.61 6.06 -9.64
C LEU A 77 6.92 7.16 -8.83
N GLY A 78 7.65 8.14 -8.31
CA GLY A 78 7.11 9.26 -7.55
C GLY A 78 6.79 10.48 -8.42
N CYS A 79 5.98 11.38 -7.87
CA CYS A 79 5.54 12.58 -8.58
C CYS A 79 6.67 13.57 -8.92
N THR A 80 7.70 13.65 -8.06
CA THR A 80 8.82 14.60 -8.22
C THR A 80 10.02 13.98 -8.92
N GLY A 81 10.07 12.65 -9.10
CA GLY A 81 11.23 11.96 -9.66
C GLY A 81 12.44 11.86 -8.71
N GLY A 82 12.27 12.25 -7.44
CA GLY A 82 13.30 12.18 -6.42
C GLY A 82 14.26 13.39 -6.37
N PRO A 83 15.39 13.27 -5.65
CA PRO A 83 15.77 12.09 -4.87
C PRO A 83 14.87 11.85 -3.65
N TYR A 84 14.70 10.60 -3.27
CA TYR A 84 13.98 10.19 -2.06
C TYR A 84 14.92 9.44 -1.12
N GLU A 85 14.74 9.62 0.20
CA GLU A 85 15.42 8.85 1.23
C GLU A 85 14.46 7.83 1.85
N VAL A 86 14.99 6.68 2.31
CA VAL A 86 14.18 5.75 3.09
C VAL A 86 13.72 6.45 4.37
N TRP A 87 12.42 6.37 4.68
CA TRP A 87 11.80 7.09 5.78
C TRP A 87 12.37 6.68 7.14
N THR A 88 12.82 7.65 7.92
CA THR A 88 13.41 7.44 9.27
C THR A 88 12.67 8.20 10.35
N GLN A 89 11.65 8.97 10.00
CA GLN A 89 10.87 9.80 10.92
C GLN A 89 9.63 9.05 11.40
N TRP A 90 9.00 9.55 12.44
CA TRP A 90 7.65 9.16 12.81
C TRP A 90 6.64 9.88 11.91
N GLY A 91 5.55 9.18 11.57
CA GLY A 91 4.45 9.75 10.78
C GLY A 91 4.47 9.35 9.32
N VAL A 92 3.63 10.01 8.53
CA VAL A 92 3.34 9.70 7.14
C VAL A 92 4.14 10.61 6.22
N SER A 93 4.72 10.04 5.16
CA SER A 93 5.39 10.82 4.11
C SER A 93 4.40 11.32 3.07
N ASP A 94 4.57 12.57 2.61
CA ASP A 94 3.81 13.11 1.48
C ASP A 94 4.17 12.46 0.14
N ASN A 95 5.29 11.75 0.07
CA ASN A 95 5.71 11.12 -1.17
C ASN A 95 5.00 9.75 -1.33
N VAL A 96 4.18 9.68 -2.36
CA VAL A 96 3.36 8.53 -2.72
C VAL A 96 3.62 8.13 -4.17
N LEU A 97 3.17 6.94 -4.58
CA LEU A 97 3.24 6.53 -5.99
C LEU A 97 2.50 7.54 -6.88
N CYS A 98 3.10 7.88 -8.02
CA CYS A 98 2.51 8.84 -8.97
C CYS A 98 1.37 8.20 -9.76
N ALA A 99 0.13 8.48 -9.39
CA ALA A 99 -1.06 7.92 -10.06
C ALA A 99 -1.21 8.32 -11.53
N GLY A 100 -0.48 9.34 -11.99
CA GLY A 100 -0.43 9.77 -13.38
C GLY A 100 0.63 9.07 -14.24
N ASN A 101 1.42 8.16 -13.66
CA ASN A 101 2.51 7.47 -14.33
C ASN A 101 2.14 6.00 -14.61
N ASP A 102 2.12 5.60 -15.88
CA ASP A 102 1.78 4.21 -16.27
C ASP A 102 2.79 3.18 -15.77
N GLU A 103 4.07 3.57 -15.58
CA GLU A 103 5.07 2.69 -14.97
C GLU A 103 4.70 2.28 -13.52
N VAL A 104 3.90 3.08 -12.82
CA VAL A 104 3.37 2.72 -11.50
C VAL A 104 2.39 1.56 -11.61
N LEU A 105 1.53 1.55 -12.62
CA LEU A 105 0.58 0.45 -12.83
C LEU A 105 1.33 -0.85 -13.13
N LYS A 106 2.33 -0.78 -13.99
CA LYS A 106 3.20 -1.92 -14.28
C LYS A 106 3.99 -2.39 -13.06
N PHE A 107 4.52 -1.45 -12.27
CA PHE A 107 5.21 -1.77 -11.02
C PHE A 107 4.31 -2.55 -10.05
N ILE A 108 3.06 -2.13 -9.92
CA ILE A 108 2.05 -2.81 -9.09
C ILE A 108 1.84 -4.24 -9.58
N GLU A 109 1.66 -4.41 -10.89
CA GLU A 109 1.48 -5.72 -11.51
C GLU A 109 2.70 -6.64 -11.32
N ASP A 110 3.93 -6.13 -11.55
CA ASP A 110 5.18 -6.89 -11.37
C ASP A 110 5.32 -7.39 -9.93
N VAL A 111 5.04 -6.52 -8.94
CA VAL A 111 5.10 -6.89 -7.52
C VAL A 111 4.04 -7.93 -7.17
N PHE A 112 2.77 -7.68 -7.52
CA PHE A 112 1.71 -8.61 -7.19
C PHE A 112 1.81 -9.94 -7.96
N ALA A 113 2.40 -9.97 -9.15
CA ALA A 113 2.65 -11.22 -9.86
C ALA A 113 3.51 -12.19 -9.03
N GLU A 114 4.57 -11.70 -8.40
CA GLU A 114 5.42 -12.54 -7.53
C GLU A 114 4.74 -12.85 -6.19
N ILE A 115 4.00 -11.90 -5.61
CA ILE A 115 3.27 -12.12 -4.36
C ILE A 115 2.22 -13.22 -4.48
N VAL A 116 1.43 -13.24 -5.55
CA VAL A 116 0.39 -14.25 -5.73
C VAL A 116 0.95 -15.65 -6.02
N GLU A 117 2.16 -15.74 -6.57
CA GLU A 117 2.87 -17.00 -6.73
C GLU A 117 3.49 -17.50 -5.43
N LEU A 118 3.98 -16.56 -4.60
CA LEU A 118 4.67 -16.86 -3.35
C LEU A 118 3.70 -17.25 -2.23
N PHE A 119 2.55 -16.56 -2.12
CA PHE A 119 1.57 -16.75 -1.06
C PHE A 119 0.34 -17.51 -1.56
N PRO A 120 -0.01 -18.65 -0.94
CA PRO A 120 -1.19 -19.43 -1.31
C PRO A 120 -2.51 -18.83 -0.83
N SER A 121 -2.48 -17.77 -0.03
CA SER A 121 -3.67 -17.11 0.51
C SER A 121 -4.63 -16.69 -0.60
N GLU A 122 -5.91 -16.95 -0.40
CA GLU A 122 -6.99 -16.42 -1.24
C GLU A 122 -7.00 -14.88 -1.22
N TYR A 123 -6.63 -14.28 -0.09
CA TYR A 123 -6.64 -12.85 0.14
C TYR A 123 -5.25 -12.25 0.06
N ILE A 124 -5.16 -11.07 -0.57
CA ILE A 124 -3.97 -10.21 -0.61
C ILE A 124 -4.38 -8.83 -0.11
N HIS A 125 -3.66 -8.30 0.87
CA HIS A 125 -3.92 -6.96 1.38
C HIS A 125 -3.12 -5.92 0.58
N VAL A 126 -3.79 -4.86 0.15
CA VAL A 126 -3.17 -3.81 -0.69
C VAL A 126 -2.92 -2.50 0.07
N GLY A 127 -3.17 -2.47 1.37
CA GLY A 127 -3.07 -1.26 2.17
C GLY A 127 -4.18 -0.25 1.84
N GLY A 128 -3.81 0.90 1.36
CA GLY A 128 -4.70 1.98 0.95
C GLY A 128 -4.85 3.10 1.98
N ASP A 129 -4.23 2.93 3.15
CA ASP A 129 -4.30 3.85 4.26
C ASP A 129 -3.36 5.05 4.10
N GLU A 130 -3.70 6.11 4.81
CA GLU A 130 -2.85 7.29 5.05
C GLU A 130 -2.12 7.83 3.79
N CYS A 131 -2.79 7.82 2.64
CA CYS A 131 -2.21 8.33 1.40
C CYS A 131 -2.45 9.83 1.25
N PRO A 132 -1.45 10.72 1.49
CA PRO A 132 -1.60 12.16 1.29
C PRO A 132 -1.84 12.49 -0.18
N LYS A 133 -2.68 13.47 -0.44
CA LYS A 133 -3.05 13.91 -1.79
C LYS A 133 -2.23 15.09 -2.31
N THR A 134 -1.44 15.73 -1.43
CA THR A 134 -0.68 16.96 -1.71
C THR A 134 0.17 16.83 -2.98
N ARG A 135 0.92 15.72 -3.12
CA ARG A 135 1.76 15.50 -4.31
C ARG A 135 0.95 15.35 -5.59
N TRP A 136 -0.22 14.73 -5.52
CA TRP A 136 -1.09 14.56 -6.70
C TRP A 136 -1.73 15.87 -7.14
N GLN A 137 -2.09 16.74 -6.20
CA GLN A 137 -2.65 18.07 -6.49
C GLN A 137 -1.66 18.94 -7.30
N GLU A 138 -0.37 18.81 -6.99
CA GLU A 138 0.70 19.59 -7.64
C GLU A 138 1.29 18.89 -8.89
N CYS A 139 1.03 17.59 -9.08
CA CYS A 139 1.67 16.80 -10.13
C CYS A 139 0.95 16.93 -11.48
N PRO A 140 1.59 17.47 -12.52
CA PRO A 140 0.96 17.61 -13.84
C PRO A 140 0.49 16.27 -14.43
N LYS A 141 1.21 15.16 -14.17
CA LYS A 141 0.83 13.83 -14.66
C LYS A 141 -0.45 13.35 -13.98
N CYS A 142 -0.57 13.53 -12.65
CA CYS A 142 -1.76 13.13 -11.89
C CYS A 142 -2.97 13.98 -12.31
N GLN A 143 -2.81 15.29 -12.46
CA GLN A 143 -3.88 16.18 -12.93
C GLN A 143 -4.29 15.87 -14.38
N ALA A 144 -3.34 15.51 -15.25
CA ALA A 144 -3.66 15.03 -16.60
C ALA A 144 -4.45 13.71 -16.58
N ARG A 145 -4.11 12.78 -15.67
CA ARG A 145 -4.85 11.52 -15.49
C ARG A 145 -6.27 11.77 -15.00
N ILE A 146 -6.47 12.63 -14.00
CA ILE A 146 -7.79 13.05 -13.51
C ILE A 146 -8.63 13.56 -14.67
N LYS A 147 -8.06 14.47 -15.47
CA LYS A 147 -8.75 15.04 -16.65
C LYS A 147 -9.08 13.98 -17.70
N ALA A 148 -8.14 13.10 -18.02
CA ALA A 148 -8.31 12.05 -19.03
C ALA A 148 -9.39 11.03 -18.65
N LEU A 149 -9.50 10.71 -17.35
CA LEU A 149 -10.50 9.79 -16.81
C LEU A 149 -11.85 10.48 -16.53
N GLY A 150 -11.94 11.81 -16.71
CA GLY A 150 -13.15 12.57 -16.41
C GLY A 150 -13.51 12.60 -14.92
N ILE A 151 -12.53 12.33 -14.05
CA ILE A 151 -12.72 12.33 -12.60
C ILE A 151 -13.05 13.74 -12.13
N LYS A 152 -14.06 13.84 -11.27
CA LYS A 152 -14.47 15.08 -10.62
C LYS A 152 -14.69 14.80 -9.14
N GLY A 153 -14.25 15.72 -8.30
CA GLY A 153 -14.64 15.74 -6.90
C GLY A 153 -16.13 16.04 -6.74
N ASP A 154 -16.67 15.70 -5.60
CA ASP A 154 -18.04 16.01 -5.20
C ASP A 154 -18.08 16.66 -3.81
N SER A 155 -19.26 16.68 -3.17
CA SER A 155 -19.42 17.27 -1.84
C SER A 155 -18.76 16.43 -0.70
N LYS A 156 -18.35 15.19 -0.98
CA LYS A 156 -17.80 14.27 0.00
C LYS A 156 -16.33 13.98 -0.24
N HIS A 157 -15.92 13.91 -1.50
CA HIS A 157 -14.61 13.44 -1.91
C HIS A 157 -13.98 14.36 -2.95
N THR A 158 -12.67 14.55 -2.84
CA THR A 158 -11.85 15.28 -3.81
C THR A 158 -11.60 14.43 -5.07
N ALA A 159 -11.15 15.08 -6.15
CA ALA A 159 -10.76 14.36 -7.36
C ALA A 159 -9.55 13.42 -7.11
N GLU A 160 -8.68 13.78 -6.19
CA GLU A 160 -7.51 12.98 -5.80
C GLU A 160 -7.89 11.74 -4.98
N GLU A 161 -8.96 11.77 -4.18
CA GLU A 161 -9.50 10.58 -3.52
C GLU A 161 -10.07 9.60 -4.55
N TYR A 162 -10.79 10.09 -5.55
CA TYR A 162 -11.21 9.27 -6.70
C TYR A 162 -10.03 8.75 -7.53
N LEU A 163 -8.92 9.51 -7.61
CA LEU A 163 -7.70 9.05 -8.25
C LEU A 163 -7.03 7.92 -7.46
N GLN A 164 -7.14 7.91 -6.13
CA GLN A 164 -6.70 6.77 -5.32
C GLN A 164 -7.51 5.52 -5.65
N SER A 165 -8.82 5.64 -5.77
CA SER A 165 -9.69 4.53 -6.18
C SER A 165 -9.30 3.97 -7.55
N PHE A 166 -8.82 4.80 -8.48
CA PHE A 166 -8.30 4.30 -9.75
C PHE A 166 -7.12 3.34 -9.55
N ILE A 167 -6.14 3.67 -8.68
CA ILE A 167 -5.00 2.81 -8.36
C ILE A 167 -5.47 1.52 -7.66
N ILE A 168 -6.32 1.62 -6.66
CA ILE A 168 -6.85 0.49 -5.90
C ILE A 168 -7.65 -0.46 -6.82
N ASN A 169 -8.52 0.08 -7.67
CA ASN A 169 -9.26 -0.71 -8.65
C ASN A 169 -8.35 -1.42 -9.67
N HIS A 170 -7.22 -0.81 -10.03
CA HIS A 170 -6.23 -1.44 -10.89
C HIS A 170 -5.61 -2.67 -10.20
N ALA A 171 -5.19 -2.50 -8.95
CA ALA A 171 -4.65 -3.60 -8.14
C ALA A 171 -5.67 -4.73 -7.96
N GLU A 172 -6.93 -4.40 -7.62
CA GLU A 172 -8.01 -5.39 -7.49
C GLU A 172 -8.23 -6.18 -8.78
N LYS A 173 -8.36 -5.50 -9.91
CA LYS A 173 -8.56 -6.16 -11.22
C LYS A 173 -7.44 -7.13 -11.53
N PHE A 174 -6.19 -6.75 -11.24
CA PHE A 174 -5.05 -7.63 -11.42
C PHE A 174 -5.15 -8.85 -10.50
N LEU A 175 -5.39 -8.67 -9.21
CA LEU A 175 -5.52 -9.76 -8.23
C LEU A 175 -6.68 -10.70 -8.58
N ASN A 176 -7.84 -10.17 -8.96
CA ASN A 176 -8.99 -10.96 -9.39
C ASN A 176 -8.67 -11.78 -10.65
N SER A 177 -7.90 -11.23 -11.60
CA SER A 177 -7.44 -11.98 -12.79
C SER A 177 -6.53 -13.17 -12.45
N LYS A 178 -5.93 -13.16 -11.25
CA LYS A 178 -5.11 -14.24 -10.69
C LYS A 178 -5.88 -15.14 -9.72
N GLY A 179 -7.21 -14.97 -9.62
CA GLY A 179 -8.07 -15.74 -8.72
C GLY A 179 -7.87 -15.38 -7.24
N ARG A 180 -7.39 -14.17 -6.94
CA ARG A 180 -7.20 -13.67 -5.58
C ARG A 180 -8.22 -12.58 -5.26
N GLN A 181 -8.53 -12.42 -3.98
CA GLN A 181 -9.40 -11.38 -3.46
C GLN A 181 -8.58 -10.29 -2.78
N MET A 182 -9.04 -9.06 -2.90
CA MET A 182 -8.39 -7.91 -2.29
C MET A 182 -8.93 -7.63 -0.89
N ILE A 183 -8.03 -7.35 0.06
CA ILE A 183 -8.35 -6.64 1.30
C ILE A 183 -7.72 -5.25 1.21
N GLY A 184 -8.39 -4.22 1.71
CA GLY A 184 -7.81 -2.89 1.89
C GLY A 184 -8.28 -2.26 3.19
N TRP A 185 -7.50 -1.31 3.71
CA TRP A 185 -7.92 -0.51 4.86
C TRP A 185 -9.17 0.32 4.53
N ASP A 186 -9.86 0.83 5.53
CA ASP A 186 -11.16 1.49 5.33
C ASP A 186 -11.09 2.82 4.57
N GLU A 187 -9.89 3.37 4.31
CA GLU A 187 -9.68 4.47 3.36
C GLU A 187 -10.01 4.09 1.91
N THR A 188 -10.02 2.81 1.56
CA THR A 188 -10.45 2.36 0.22
C THR A 188 -11.93 2.64 -0.07
N LEU A 189 -12.72 2.98 0.96
CA LEU A 189 -14.09 3.50 0.79
C LEU A 189 -14.12 4.91 0.19
N GLU A 190 -13.06 5.69 0.37
CA GLU A 190 -12.97 7.06 -0.12
C GLU A 190 -12.85 7.05 -1.65
N GLY A 191 -13.76 7.75 -2.34
CA GLY A 191 -13.78 7.81 -3.81
C GLY A 191 -14.34 6.57 -4.51
N GLY A 192 -14.92 5.62 -3.78
CA GLY A 192 -15.61 4.43 -4.31
C GLY A 192 -14.82 3.15 -4.15
N LEU A 193 -15.49 2.18 -3.53
CA LEU A 193 -14.93 0.88 -3.22
C LEU A 193 -14.83 0.00 -4.48
N ALA A 194 -13.72 -0.72 -4.61
CA ALA A 194 -13.52 -1.72 -5.65
C ALA A 194 -14.56 -2.86 -5.51
N PRO A 195 -15.12 -3.40 -6.59
CA PRO A 195 -16.36 -4.20 -6.56
C PRO A 195 -16.35 -5.45 -5.67
N ASN A 196 -15.19 -6.12 -5.53
CA ASN A 196 -15.06 -7.35 -4.75
C ASN A 196 -14.14 -7.19 -3.53
N ALA A 197 -13.83 -5.96 -3.14
CA ALA A 197 -12.93 -5.69 -2.04
C ALA A 197 -13.53 -6.08 -0.69
N THR A 198 -12.72 -6.67 0.17
CA THR A 198 -12.98 -6.78 1.61
C THR A 198 -12.37 -5.58 2.31
N VAL A 199 -13.10 -4.96 3.22
CA VAL A 199 -12.65 -3.76 3.95
C VAL A 199 -12.17 -4.14 5.34
N MET A 200 -10.92 -3.77 5.67
CA MET A 200 -10.40 -3.87 7.03
C MET A 200 -10.57 -2.50 7.73
N SER A 201 -11.49 -2.45 8.71
CA SER A 201 -11.87 -1.21 9.39
C SER A 201 -11.01 -0.99 10.63
N TRP A 202 -10.04 -0.06 10.54
CA TRP A 202 -9.09 0.23 11.62
C TRP A 202 -9.33 1.58 12.32
N ARG A 203 -9.86 2.58 11.61
CA ARG A 203 -10.15 3.93 12.16
C ARG A 203 -11.36 3.96 13.10
N GLY A 204 -11.89 2.80 13.46
CA GLY A 204 -13.05 2.61 14.28
C GLY A 204 -14.06 1.66 13.62
N GLU A 205 -15.34 1.75 14.02
CA GLU A 205 -16.39 0.86 13.50
C GLU A 205 -17.08 1.41 12.23
N GLY A 206 -16.93 2.71 11.98
CA GLY A 206 -17.65 3.41 10.92
C GLY A 206 -17.39 2.87 9.51
N GLY A 207 -16.12 2.56 9.20
CA GLY A 207 -15.73 1.98 7.92
C GLY A 207 -16.39 0.62 7.67
N GLY A 208 -16.40 -0.24 8.70
CA GLY A 208 -17.04 -1.55 8.62
C GLY A 208 -18.55 -1.46 8.42
N ILE A 209 -19.22 -0.53 9.13
CA ILE A 209 -20.65 -0.27 8.96
C ILE A 209 -20.95 0.20 7.54
N GLU A 210 -20.15 1.10 6.99
CA GLU A 210 -20.36 1.64 5.65
C GLU A 210 -20.12 0.58 4.56
N ALA A 211 -19.06 -0.22 4.67
CA ALA A 211 -18.77 -1.33 3.76
C ALA A 211 -19.90 -2.37 3.77
N THR A 212 -20.42 -2.73 4.95
CA THR A 212 -21.52 -3.68 5.09
C THR A 212 -22.81 -3.17 4.43
N LYS A 213 -23.12 -1.87 4.53
CA LYS A 213 -24.26 -1.27 3.81
C LYS A 213 -24.10 -1.41 2.29
N GLN A 214 -22.89 -1.39 1.78
CA GLN A 214 -22.55 -1.62 0.38
C GLN A 214 -22.42 -3.10 0.02
N LYS A 215 -22.68 -4.02 0.95
CA LYS A 215 -22.67 -5.49 0.80
C LYS A 215 -21.24 -6.06 0.57
N HIS A 216 -20.24 -5.41 1.12
CA HIS A 216 -18.88 -5.91 1.15
C HIS A 216 -18.57 -6.68 2.43
N ASP A 217 -17.68 -7.65 2.34
CA ASP A 217 -17.12 -8.33 3.50
C ASP A 217 -16.24 -7.37 4.31
N VAL A 218 -16.19 -7.58 5.63
CA VAL A 218 -15.53 -6.69 6.57
C VAL A 218 -14.69 -7.46 7.56
N ILE A 219 -13.47 -6.96 7.80
CA ILE A 219 -12.63 -7.36 8.92
C ILE A 219 -12.60 -6.20 9.91
N MET A 220 -13.04 -6.44 11.15
CA MET A 220 -13.06 -5.41 12.19
C MET A 220 -11.74 -5.41 12.97
N SER A 221 -10.97 -4.33 12.84
CA SER A 221 -9.71 -4.12 13.56
C SER A 221 -9.63 -2.71 14.18
N PRO A 222 -10.68 -2.22 14.88
CA PRO A 222 -10.71 -0.85 15.35
C PRO A 222 -9.55 -0.55 16.33
N ASN A 223 -8.78 0.48 16.01
CA ASN A 223 -7.56 0.84 16.74
C ASN A 223 -7.80 1.12 18.23
N THR A 224 -8.96 1.67 18.57
CA THR A 224 -9.34 1.97 19.97
C THR A 224 -9.33 0.72 20.86
N TYR A 225 -9.58 -0.47 20.29
CA TYR A 225 -9.73 -1.70 21.06
C TYR A 225 -8.62 -2.73 20.79
N LEU A 226 -8.01 -2.71 19.59
CA LEU A 226 -7.12 -3.76 19.14
C LEU A 226 -5.66 -3.32 18.95
N TYR A 227 -5.37 -2.00 18.92
CA TYR A 227 -4.01 -1.50 18.87
C TYR A 227 -3.48 -1.30 20.30
N PHE A 228 -2.22 -1.66 20.51
CA PHE A 228 -1.55 -1.61 21.82
C PHE A 228 -0.43 -0.56 21.87
N ASP A 229 -0.31 0.32 20.88
CA ASP A 229 0.66 1.41 20.77
C ASP A 229 0.18 2.74 21.40
#